data_37f3770cd41c5e775c7c06e00a2796f4
#
_entry.id   37f3770cd41c5e775c7c06e00a2796f4
#
_cell.length_a   1.000
_cell.length_b   1.000
_cell.length_c   1.000
_cell.angle_alpha   90.00
_cell.angle_beta   90.00
_cell.angle_gamma   90.00
#
_symmetry.space_group_name_H-M   'P 1'
#
loop_
_entity.id
_entity.type
_entity.pdbx_description
1 polymer ?
#
loop_
_entity_poly.entity_id
_entity_poly.type
_entity_poly.pdbx_seq_one_letter_code
_entity_poly.pdbx_strand_id
1 'polypeptide(L)'
;MKYIRLIIPCIVLASVFVACSSADKRLEYALSFAGDNRGELEKVLEHYGQEPEKLEAARFLIRNMPHWYAYEGWQLDSVRQMLALRKLDKESIKKWKQVSFYSLPKVYDAQVITSNYLIENIDLAFKVWKKYPWNRSLDFDDFCEFILPYRIDNEPLSSWRKLYYEHYTPILDSLYHGEDVVY
;
A
#
# COMPACT_ATOMS: atom_id res chain seq x y z
N MET A 1 33.79 23.37 -26.56
CA MET A 1 32.43 23.56 -26.02
C MET A 1 31.30 22.78 -26.74
N LYS A 2 31.48 22.34 -27.99
CA LYS A 2 30.45 21.53 -28.71
C LYS A 2 30.23 20.14 -28.14
N TYR A 3 31.25 19.48 -27.59
CA TYR A 3 31.15 18.10 -27.06
C TYR A 3 30.48 18.01 -25.68
N ILE A 4 30.58 19.05 -24.87
CA ILE A 4 29.91 19.09 -23.55
C ILE A 4 28.37 19.11 -23.68
N ARG A 5 27.84 19.76 -24.73
CA ARG A 5 26.41 19.82 -25.01
C ARG A 5 25.76 18.48 -25.42
N LEU A 6 26.58 17.54 -25.92
CA LEU A 6 26.10 16.19 -26.30
C LEU A 6 26.24 15.18 -25.17
N ILE A 7 27.20 15.38 -24.24
CA ILE A 7 27.46 14.43 -23.14
C ILE A 7 26.34 14.49 -22.07
N ILE A 8 25.86 15.70 -21.78
CA ILE A 8 24.79 15.88 -20.77
C ILE A 8 23.50 15.11 -21.11
N PRO A 9 22.91 15.23 -22.33
CA PRO A 9 21.73 14.47 -22.70
C PRO A 9 21.95 12.94 -22.70
N CYS A 10 23.14 12.47 -23.06
CA CYS A 10 23.49 11.05 -23.04
C CYS A 10 23.56 10.51 -21.61
N ILE A 11 24.08 11.28 -20.63
CA ILE A 11 24.16 10.89 -19.23
C ILE A 11 22.74 10.83 -18.62
N VAL A 12 21.89 11.80 -18.93
CA VAL A 12 20.49 11.83 -18.45
C VAL A 12 19.72 10.65 -19.05
N LEU A 13 19.87 10.36 -20.34
CA LEU A 13 19.23 9.21 -20.98
C LEU A 13 19.70 7.88 -20.36
N ALA A 14 21.00 7.72 -20.11
CA ALA A 14 21.55 6.51 -19.50
C ALA A 14 21.04 6.31 -18.06
N SER A 15 20.88 7.38 -17.28
CA SER A 15 20.35 7.31 -15.92
C SER A 15 18.87 6.87 -15.88
N VAL A 16 18.06 7.29 -16.84
CA VAL A 16 16.66 6.85 -16.96
C VAL A 16 16.56 5.36 -17.29
N PHE A 17 17.39 4.84 -18.19
CA PHE A 17 17.41 3.41 -18.51
C PHE A 17 17.84 2.53 -17.32
N VAL A 18 18.81 2.98 -16.52
CA VAL A 18 19.28 2.24 -15.33
C VAL A 18 18.20 2.22 -14.24
N ALA A 19 17.51 3.32 -14.02
CA ALA A 19 16.43 3.40 -13.05
C ALA A 19 15.25 2.49 -13.43
N CYS A 20 14.84 2.50 -14.69
CA CYS A 20 13.78 1.64 -15.21
C CYS A 20 14.13 0.14 -15.03
N SER A 21 15.36 -0.26 -15.40
CA SER A 21 15.79 -1.65 -15.26
C SER A 21 15.85 -2.12 -13.80
N SER A 22 16.10 -1.24 -12.84
CA SER A 22 16.13 -1.57 -11.42
C SER A 22 14.72 -1.72 -10.84
N ALA A 23 13.77 -0.92 -11.29
CA ALA A 23 12.36 -1.02 -10.89
C ALA A 23 11.73 -2.31 -11.42
N ASP A 24 12.00 -2.66 -12.68
CA ASP A 24 11.52 -3.91 -13.30
C ASP A 24 12.11 -5.15 -12.59
N LYS A 25 13.38 -5.12 -12.20
CA LYS A 25 13.99 -6.20 -11.41
C LYS A 25 13.35 -6.37 -10.04
N ARG A 26 13.02 -5.27 -9.36
CA ARG A 26 12.33 -5.33 -8.06
C ARG A 26 10.90 -5.85 -8.21
N LEU A 27 10.20 -5.47 -9.28
CA LEU A 27 8.88 -5.99 -9.57
C LEU A 27 8.93 -7.49 -9.81
N GLU A 28 9.83 -7.98 -10.67
CA GLU A 28 9.98 -9.41 -10.94
C GLU A 28 10.39 -10.20 -9.69
N TYR A 29 11.26 -9.64 -8.86
CA TYR A 29 11.59 -10.22 -7.57
C TYR A 29 10.33 -10.38 -6.69
N ALA A 30 9.49 -9.35 -6.59
CA ALA A 30 8.27 -9.39 -5.80
C ALA A 30 7.26 -10.42 -6.33
N LEU A 31 7.10 -10.52 -7.64
CA LEU A 31 6.26 -11.52 -8.29
C LEU A 31 6.80 -12.94 -8.04
N SER A 32 8.11 -13.14 -8.08
CA SER A 32 8.74 -14.42 -7.76
C SER A 32 8.60 -14.77 -6.27
N PHE A 33 8.73 -13.77 -5.39
CA PHE A 33 8.57 -13.94 -3.94
C PHE A 33 7.15 -14.34 -3.55
N ALA A 34 6.14 -13.93 -4.32
CA ALA A 34 4.74 -14.30 -4.11
C ALA A 34 4.48 -15.82 -4.25
N GLY A 35 5.35 -16.57 -4.93
CA GLY A 35 5.20 -18.02 -5.11
C GLY A 35 3.87 -18.35 -5.79
N ASP A 36 3.07 -19.21 -5.17
CA ASP A 36 1.78 -19.67 -5.72
C ASP A 36 0.76 -18.52 -5.87
N ASN A 37 0.94 -17.43 -5.12
CA ASN A 37 0.07 -16.25 -5.19
C ASN A 37 0.43 -15.28 -6.33
N ARG A 38 1.50 -15.55 -7.11
CA ARG A 38 1.95 -14.71 -8.23
C ARG A 38 0.80 -14.30 -9.15
N GLY A 39 -0.08 -15.25 -9.49
CA GLY A 39 -1.20 -15.00 -10.38
C GLY A 39 -2.19 -13.92 -9.89
N GLU A 40 -2.33 -13.75 -8.57
CA GLU A 40 -3.17 -12.68 -8.02
C GLU A 40 -2.54 -11.29 -8.27
N LEU A 41 -1.22 -11.17 -8.15
CA LEU A 41 -0.51 -9.92 -8.43
C LEU A 41 -0.50 -9.59 -9.93
N GLU A 42 -0.33 -10.59 -10.79
CA GLU A 42 -0.36 -10.41 -12.24
C GLU A 42 -1.74 -9.96 -12.73
N LYS A 43 -2.84 -10.48 -12.15
CA LYS A 43 -4.20 -10.00 -12.45
C LYS A 43 -4.39 -8.50 -12.17
N VAL A 44 -3.76 -7.96 -11.13
CA VAL A 44 -3.82 -6.52 -10.84
C VAL A 44 -3.12 -5.71 -11.92
N LEU A 45 -1.95 -6.16 -12.36
CA LEU A 45 -1.20 -5.51 -13.44
C LEU A 45 -1.95 -5.56 -14.77
N GLU A 46 -2.58 -6.69 -15.08
CA GLU A 46 -3.41 -6.87 -16.26
C GLU A 46 -4.65 -5.97 -16.20
N HIS A 47 -5.33 -5.91 -15.04
CA HIS A 47 -6.52 -5.07 -14.82
C HIS A 47 -6.27 -3.61 -15.18
N TYR A 48 -5.10 -3.06 -14.78
CA TYR A 48 -4.74 -1.68 -15.04
C TYR A 48 -3.91 -1.47 -16.32
N GLY A 49 -3.81 -2.48 -17.20
CA GLY A 49 -2.98 -2.43 -18.40
C GLY A 49 -3.26 -1.26 -19.34
N GLN A 50 -4.48 -0.70 -19.34
CA GLN A 50 -4.89 0.45 -20.14
C GLN A 50 -4.98 1.76 -19.33
N GLU A 51 -4.63 1.75 -18.02
CA GLU A 51 -4.66 2.91 -17.13
C GLU A 51 -3.23 3.19 -16.61
N PRO A 52 -2.37 3.92 -17.34
CA PRO A 52 -0.93 4.03 -17.04
C PRO A 52 -0.62 4.48 -15.63
N GLU A 53 -1.38 5.44 -15.08
CA GLU A 53 -1.19 5.98 -13.74
C GLU A 53 -1.50 4.96 -12.66
N LYS A 54 -2.60 4.23 -12.78
CA LYS A 54 -2.96 3.15 -11.85
C LYS A 54 -2.07 1.92 -12.02
N LEU A 55 -1.61 1.63 -13.23
CA LEU A 55 -0.64 0.57 -13.48
C LEU A 55 0.67 0.84 -12.75
N GLU A 56 1.18 2.08 -12.81
CA GLU A 56 2.40 2.42 -12.08
C GLU A 56 2.19 2.39 -10.57
N ALA A 57 1.03 2.81 -10.07
CA ALA A 57 0.66 2.67 -8.67
C ALA A 57 0.60 1.18 -8.23
N ALA A 58 0.04 0.30 -9.05
CA ALA A 58 0.03 -1.14 -8.80
C ALA A 58 1.46 -1.72 -8.77
N ARG A 59 2.31 -1.33 -9.73
CA ARG A 59 3.74 -1.70 -9.75
C ARG A 59 4.47 -1.21 -8.51
N PHE A 60 4.18 0.03 -8.07
CA PHE A 60 4.76 0.58 -6.84
C PHE A 60 4.41 -0.27 -5.62
N LEU A 61 3.14 -0.62 -5.43
CA LEU A 61 2.72 -1.46 -4.31
C LEU A 61 3.36 -2.84 -4.38
N ILE A 62 3.31 -3.50 -5.53
CA ILE A 62 3.81 -4.87 -5.69
C ILE A 62 5.33 -4.95 -5.46
N ARG A 63 6.13 -4.03 -6.04
CA ARG A 63 7.59 -4.06 -5.86
C ARG A 63 8.06 -3.80 -4.43
N ASN A 64 7.23 -3.17 -3.60
CA ASN A 64 7.51 -2.92 -2.19
C ASN A 64 6.88 -3.98 -1.24
N MET A 65 6.04 -4.86 -1.75
CA MET A 65 5.28 -5.85 -0.99
C MET A 65 6.12 -6.92 -0.25
N PRO A 66 7.30 -7.37 -0.74
CA PRO A 66 8.09 -8.39 -0.04
C PRO A 66 8.56 -8.01 1.37
N HIS A 67 8.50 -6.73 1.73
CA HIS A 67 8.84 -6.25 3.07
C HIS A 67 7.67 -6.33 4.06
N TRP A 68 6.45 -6.48 3.55
CA TRP A 68 5.23 -6.41 4.34
C TRP A 68 4.75 -7.81 4.75
N TYR A 69 4.43 -7.95 6.03
CA TYR A 69 3.91 -9.17 6.61
C TYR A 69 3.03 -8.86 7.83
N ALA A 70 2.16 -9.80 8.18
CA ALA A 70 1.49 -9.83 9.48
C ALA A 70 2.10 -10.93 10.35
N TYR A 71 2.05 -10.75 11.66
CA TYR A 71 2.26 -11.85 12.58
C TYR A 71 0.96 -12.64 12.74
N GLU A 72 1.07 -13.95 12.79
CA GLU A 72 -0.03 -14.86 13.07
C GLU A 72 0.29 -15.78 14.25
N GLY A 73 -0.78 -16.31 14.86
CA GLY A 73 -0.68 -17.28 15.94
C GLY A 73 -1.80 -17.12 16.97
N TRP A 74 -2.12 -18.22 17.63
CA TRP A 74 -3.19 -18.27 18.64
C TRP A 74 -3.00 -17.26 19.78
N GLN A 75 -1.75 -16.88 20.08
CA GLN A 75 -1.43 -15.89 21.10
C GLN A 75 -2.00 -14.51 20.70
N LEU A 76 -1.83 -14.11 19.43
CA LEU A 76 -2.37 -12.86 18.89
C LEU A 76 -3.90 -12.90 18.80
N ASP A 77 -4.46 -14.02 18.37
CA ASP A 77 -5.91 -14.18 18.28
C ASP A 77 -6.56 -14.07 19.66
N SER A 78 -5.93 -14.61 20.68
CA SER A 78 -6.36 -14.47 22.07
C SER A 78 -6.33 -13.00 22.52
N VAL A 79 -5.28 -12.26 22.16
CA VAL A 79 -5.15 -10.82 22.47
C VAL A 79 -6.21 -10.01 21.71
N ARG A 80 -6.39 -10.25 20.40
CA ARG A 80 -7.41 -9.59 19.58
C ARG A 80 -8.82 -9.81 20.16
N GLN A 81 -9.11 -11.04 20.56
CA GLN A 81 -10.40 -11.37 21.18
C GLN A 81 -10.61 -10.63 22.53
N MET A 82 -9.58 -10.56 23.37
CA MET A 82 -9.65 -9.80 24.63
C MET A 82 -9.90 -8.31 24.38
N LEU A 83 -9.22 -7.73 23.38
CA LEU A 83 -9.41 -6.33 22.98
C LEU A 83 -10.82 -6.09 22.43
N ALA A 84 -11.30 -6.96 21.55
CA ALA A 84 -12.66 -6.87 21.00
C ALA A 84 -13.75 -6.94 22.08
N LEU A 85 -13.54 -7.76 23.10
CA LEU A 85 -14.43 -7.88 24.25
C LEU A 85 -14.23 -6.78 25.32
N ARG A 86 -13.30 -5.84 25.10
CA ARG A 86 -12.90 -4.80 26.05
C ARG A 86 -12.49 -5.34 27.44
N LYS A 87 -12.02 -6.57 27.48
CA LYS A 87 -11.54 -7.23 28.71
C LYS A 87 -10.07 -6.90 28.96
N LEU A 88 -9.80 -5.66 29.32
CA LEU A 88 -8.44 -5.16 29.61
C LEU A 88 -8.18 -5.20 31.14
N ASP A 89 -8.42 -6.34 31.76
CA ASP A 89 -8.04 -6.55 33.16
C ASP A 89 -6.52 -6.80 33.31
N LYS A 90 -6.05 -6.75 34.56
CA LYS A 90 -4.62 -6.92 34.87
C LYS A 90 -4.05 -8.25 34.42
N GLU A 91 -4.85 -9.31 34.42
CA GLU A 91 -4.41 -10.65 34.01
C GLU A 91 -4.28 -10.73 32.48
N SER A 92 -5.23 -10.17 31.75
CA SER A 92 -5.19 -10.07 30.29
C SER A 92 -3.96 -9.26 29.80
N ILE A 93 -3.69 -8.13 30.46
CA ILE A 93 -2.51 -7.30 30.17
C ILE A 93 -1.22 -8.07 30.48
N LYS A 94 -1.18 -8.84 31.57
CA LYS A 94 -0.01 -9.67 31.91
C LYS A 94 0.24 -10.75 30.86
N LYS A 95 -0.82 -11.43 30.38
CA LYS A 95 -0.72 -12.42 29.30
C LYS A 95 -0.21 -11.80 28.01
N TRP A 96 -0.71 -10.60 27.64
CA TRP A 96 -0.25 -9.89 26.45
C TRP A 96 1.24 -9.55 26.52
N LYS A 97 1.73 -9.07 27.67
CA LYS A 97 3.17 -8.75 27.87
C LYS A 97 4.10 -9.96 27.72
N GLN A 98 3.56 -11.18 27.78
CA GLN A 98 4.32 -12.41 27.60
C GLN A 98 4.41 -12.87 26.14
N VAL A 99 3.66 -12.24 25.22
CA VAL A 99 3.73 -12.58 23.79
C VAL A 99 5.04 -12.04 23.21
N SER A 100 5.89 -12.96 22.77
CA SER A 100 7.10 -12.62 22.03
C SER A 100 6.80 -12.57 20.54
N PHE A 101 6.65 -11.39 19.98
CA PHE A 101 6.39 -11.20 18.54
C PHE A 101 7.49 -11.82 17.67
N TYR A 102 8.74 -11.82 18.12
CA TYR A 102 9.86 -12.38 17.34
C TYR A 102 9.79 -13.88 17.09
N SER A 103 9.00 -14.60 17.90
CA SER A 103 8.80 -16.04 17.77
C SER A 103 7.52 -16.43 17.00
N LEU A 104 6.72 -15.43 16.57
CA LEU A 104 5.48 -15.70 15.85
C LEU A 104 5.75 -15.91 14.35
N PRO A 105 4.97 -16.78 13.69
CA PRO A 105 5.00 -16.93 12.26
C PRO A 105 4.70 -15.62 11.56
N LYS A 106 5.38 -15.37 10.43
CA LYS A 106 5.14 -14.27 9.53
C LYS A 106 4.37 -14.75 8.32
N VAL A 107 3.30 -14.07 8.00
CA VAL A 107 2.54 -14.25 6.76
C VAL A 107 2.79 -13.04 5.87
N TYR A 108 3.51 -13.26 4.77
CA TYR A 108 3.87 -12.19 3.85
C TYR A 108 2.71 -11.83 2.95
N ASP A 109 2.45 -10.53 2.80
CA ASP A 109 1.32 -10.04 2.02
C ASP A 109 1.37 -10.52 0.57
N ALA A 110 2.54 -10.49 -0.06
CA ALA A 110 2.72 -10.97 -1.42
C ALA A 110 2.23 -12.42 -1.64
N GLN A 111 2.25 -13.25 -0.58
CA GLN A 111 1.88 -14.66 -0.64
C GLN A 111 0.40 -14.94 -0.36
N VAL A 112 -0.38 -13.93 0.08
CA VAL A 112 -1.77 -14.13 0.51
C VAL A 112 -2.75 -13.07 0.01
N ILE A 113 -2.27 -11.92 -0.45
CA ILE A 113 -3.13 -10.82 -0.90
C ILE A 113 -3.89 -11.20 -2.17
N THR A 114 -5.17 -10.82 -2.23
CA THR A 114 -5.98 -11.08 -3.42
C THR A 114 -5.97 -9.90 -4.38
N SER A 115 -6.14 -10.18 -5.67
CA SER A 115 -6.27 -9.16 -6.71
C SER A 115 -7.43 -8.21 -6.42
N ASN A 116 -8.58 -8.73 -5.99
CA ASN A 116 -9.76 -7.92 -5.66
C ASN A 116 -9.47 -6.92 -4.52
N TYR A 117 -8.78 -7.37 -3.46
CA TYR A 117 -8.41 -6.49 -2.36
C TYR A 117 -7.51 -5.35 -2.84
N LEU A 118 -6.51 -5.66 -3.65
CA LEU A 118 -5.54 -4.67 -4.11
C LEU A 118 -6.15 -3.68 -5.10
N ILE A 119 -7.01 -4.16 -6.01
CA ILE A 119 -7.77 -3.33 -6.95
C ILE A 119 -8.71 -2.37 -6.18
N GLU A 120 -9.51 -2.89 -5.23
CA GLU A 120 -10.38 -2.04 -4.41
C GLU A 120 -9.59 -0.96 -3.66
N ASN A 121 -8.43 -1.33 -3.09
CA ASN A 121 -7.57 -0.36 -2.39
C ASN A 121 -7.05 0.75 -3.32
N ILE A 122 -6.54 0.39 -4.50
CA ILE A 122 -6.03 1.34 -5.48
C ILE A 122 -7.15 2.26 -5.97
N ASP A 123 -8.30 1.71 -6.36
CA ASP A 123 -9.42 2.50 -6.86
C ASP A 123 -9.95 3.50 -5.82
N LEU A 124 -10.07 3.07 -4.57
CA LEU A 124 -10.49 3.95 -3.48
C LEU A 124 -9.43 5.02 -3.18
N ALA A 125 -8.14 4.69 -3.22
CA ALA A 125 -7.07 5.65 -3.04
C ALA A 125 -7.11 6.74 -4.11
N PHE A 126 -7.21 6.38 -5.38
CA PHE A 126 -7.35 7.31 -6.50
C PHE A 126 -8.62 8.15 -6.40
N LYS A 127 -9.74 7.53 -6.00
CA LYS A 127 -11.01 8.24 -5.83
C LYS A 127 -10.93 9.33 -4.77
N VAL A 128 -10.29 9.06 -3.63
CA VAL A 128 -10.07 10.06 -2.58
C VAL A 128 -9.09 11.13 -3.05
N TRP A 129 -7.97 10.74 -3.65
CA TRP A 129 -6.94 11.66 -4.12
C TRP A 129 -7.48 12.69 -5.12
N LYS A 130 -8.33 12.25 -6.06
CA LYS A 130 -8.89 13.13 -7.11
C LYS A 130 -10.17 13.87 -6.69
N LYS A 131 -10.81 13.47 -5.57
CA LYS A 131 -12.10 14.02 -5.17
C LYS A 131 -11.99 15.42 -4.55
N TYR A 132 -11.04 15.64 -3.67
CA TYR A 132 -10.99 16.85 -2.85
C TYR A 132 -9.86 17.79 -3.28
N PRO A 133 -10.10 19.14 -3.24
CA PRO A 133 -9.14 20.12 -3.73
C PRO A 133 -7.84 20.20 -2.93
N TRP A 134 -7.86 19.91 -1.63
CA TRP A 134 -6.64 19.90 -0.79
C TRP A 134 -5.63 18.80 -1.18
N ASN A 135 -6.04 17.81 -1.95
CA ASN A 135 -5.14 16.79 -2.48
C ASN A 135 -4.44 17.21 -3.78
N ARG A 136 -4.79 18.36 -4.38
CA ARG A 136 -4.23 18.83 -5.67
C ARG A 136 -2.75 19.18 -5.59
N SER A 137 -2.24 19.50 -4.39
CA SER A 137 -0.82 19.79 -4.14
C SER A 137 0.05 18.53 -4.04
N LEU A 138 -0.56 17.35 -3.90
CA LEU A 138 0.18 16.08 -3.86
C LEU A 138 0.50 15.62 -5.28
N ASP A 139 1.77 15.47 -5.59
CA ASP A 139 2.19 14.83 -6.82
C ASP A 139 2.01 13.30 -6.77
N PHE A 140 2.32 12.62 -7.87
CA PHE A 140 2.10 11.19 -7.95
C PHE A 140 3.03 10.39 -7.05
N ASP A 141 4.25 10.84 -6.84
CA ASP A 141 5.23 10.16 -5.98
C ASP A 141 4.81 10.28 -4.52
N ASP A 142 4.41 11.46 -4.06
CA ASP A 142 3.84 11.69 -2.73
C ASP A 142 2.56 10.88 -2.52
N PHE A 143 1.68 10.83 -3.53
CA PHE A 143 0.48 9.98 -3.48
C PHE A 143 0.84 8.50 -3.29
N CYS A 144 1.80 7.98 -4.04
CA CYS A 144 2.24 6.60 -3.94
C CYS A 144 2.85 6.27 -2.57
N GLU A 145 3.62 7.21 -1.98
CA GLU A 145 4.30 6.99 -0.72
C GLU A 145 3.36 7.11 0.48
N PHE A 146 2.46 8.10 0.52
CA PHE A 146 1.71 8.47 1.72
C PHE A 146 0.22 8.12 1.68
N ILE A 147 -0.41 8.04 0.50
CA ILE A 147 -1.86 7.84 0.38
C ILE A 147 -2.20 6.43 -0.12
N LEU A 148 -1.45 5.94 -1.10
CA LEU A 148 -1.72 4.66 -1.76
C LEU A 148 -1.55 3.42 -0.86
N PRO A 149 -0.62 3.36 0.12
CA PRO A 149 -0.34 2.14 0.88
C PRO A 149 -1.61 1.51 1.46
N TYR A 150 -1.74 0.20 1.29
CA TYR A 150 -2.90 -0.58 1.75
C TYR A 150 -2.78 -1.05 3.20
N ARG A 151 -1.63 -0.80 3.83
CA ARG A 151 -1.31 -1.21 5.20
C ARG A 151 -0.53 -0.09 5.92
N ILE A 152 -0.63 -0.06 7.24
CA ILE A 152 0.06 0.93 8.10
C ILE A 152 1.23 0.30 8.83
N ASP A 153 1.04 -0.90 9.40
CA ASP A 153 2.05 -1.64 10.17
C ASP A 153 1.86 -3.16 9.95
N ASN A 154 2.34 -4.00 10.85
CA ASN A 154 2.30 -5.47 10.78
C ASN A 154 0.94 -6.06 11.24
N GLU A 155 -0.16 -5.34 11.01
CA GLU A 155 -1.52 -5.83 11.22
C GLU A 155 -1.95 -6.79 10.11
N PRO A 156 -2.94 -7.67 10.35
CA PRO A 156 -3.56 -8.45 9.30
C PRO A 156 -4.21 -7.57 8.23
N LEU A 157 -4.21 -8.04 6.98
CA LEU A 157 -4.92 -7.38 5.90
C LEU A 157 -6.41 -7.19 6.28
N SER A 158 -6.91 -5.98 6.11
CA SER A 158 -8.30 -5.62 6.39
C SER A 158 -8.78 -4.55 5.43
N SER A 159 -10.08 -4.52 5.13
CA SER A 159 -10.67 -3.50 4.23
C SER A 159 -10.85 -2.15 4.93
N TRP A 160 -9.82 -1.69 5.69
CA TRP A 160 -9.88 -0.46 6.48
C TRP A 160 -10.16 0.77 5.59
N ARG A 161 -9.58 0.85 4.40
CA ARG A 161 -9.79 1.98 3.47
C ARG A 161 -11.24 2.08 3.05
N LYS A 162 -11.89 0.95 2.74
CA LYS A 162 -13.30 0.90 2.39
C LYS A 162 -14.16 1.37 3.56
N LEU A 163 -13.94 0.83 4.74
CA LEU A 163 -14.68 1.21 5.96
C LEU A 163 -14.55 2.70 6.24
N TYR A 164 -13.35 3.26 6.13
CA TYR A 164 -13.13 4.69 6.34
C TYR A 164 -13.76 5.54 5.23
N TYR A 165 -13.63 5.09 3.98
CA TYR A 165 -14.27 5.79 2.86
C TYR A 165 -15.79 5.86 3.05
N GLU A 166 -16.45 4.76 3.36
CA GLU A 166 -17.90 4.69 3.56
C GLU A 166 -18.35 5.51 4.76
N HIS A 167 -17.57 5.53 5.84
CA HIS A 167 -17.91 6.24 7.07
C HIS A 167 -17.65 7.75 6.98
N TYR A 168 -16.48 8.16 6.50
CA TYR A 168 -16.06 9.57 6.57
C TYR A 168 -16.41 10.39 5.33
N THR A 169 -16.57 9.77 4.16
CA THR A 169 -16.91 10.51 2.94
C THR A 169 -18.22 11.29 3.05
N PRO A 170 -19.34 10.73 3.56
CA PRO A 170 -20.58 11.49 3.74
C PRO A 170 -20.41 12.67 4.70
N ILE A 171 -19.59 12.53 5.75
CA ILE A 171 -19.30 13.60 6.70
C ILE A 171 -18.52 14.73 6.00
N LEU A 172 -17.44 14.37 5.29
CA LEU A 172 -16.63 15.33 4.55
C LEU A 172 -17.44 16.04 3.47
N ASP A 173 -18.28 15.31 2.72
CA ASP A 173 -19.14 15.89 1.69
C ASP A 173 -20.17 16.87 2.28
N SER A 174 -20.66 16.62 3.51
CA SER A 174 -21.59 17.54 4.20
C SER A 174 -20.90 18.81 4.70
N LEU A 175 -19.62 18.74 5.02
CA LEU A 175 -18.83 19.88 5.49
C LEU A 175 -18.20 20.68 4.34
N TYR A 176 -17.97 20.03 3.20
CA TYR A 176 -17.36 20.64 2.04
C TYR A 176 -18.42 21.27 1.13
N HIS A 177 -18.57 22.60 1.19
CA HIS A 177 -19.51 23.37 0.38
C HIS A 177 -18.92 23.90 -0.93
N GLY A 178 -17.80 23.36 -1.41
CA GLY A 178 -17.14 23.81 -2.65
C GLY A 178 -16.27 25.05 -2.49
N GLU A 179 -16.10 25.53 -1.28
CA GLU A 179 -15.17 26.63 -0.98
C GLU A 179 -13.75 26.07 -0.84
N ASP A 180 -12.78 26.73 -1.49
CA ASP A 180 -11.37 26.41 -1.29
C ASP A 180 -11.02 26.71 0.17
N VAL A 181 -10.67 25.68 0.94
CA VAL A 181 -10.10 25.88 2.26
C VAL A 181 -8.71 26.45 2.05
N VAL A 182 -8.61 27.77 2.15
CA VAL A 182 -7.32 28.47 2.13
C VAL A 182 -6.68 28.25 3.50
N TYR A 183 -5.55 27.55 3.53
CA TYR A 183 -4.69 27.41 4.70
C TYR A 183 -3.72 28.57 4.80
#